data_e337795646596cbcde2fd2f750f58209
#
_entry.id   e337795646596cbcde2fd2f750f58209
#
_cell.length_a   1.000
_cell.length_b   1.000
_cell.length_c   1.000
_cell.angle_alpha   90.00
_cell.angle_beta   90.00
_cell.angle_gamma   90.00
#
_symmetry.space_group_name_H-M   'P 1'
#
loop_
_entity.id
_entity.type
_entity.pdbx_description
1 polymer ?
#
loop_
_entity_poly.entity_id
_entity_poly.type
_entity_poly.pdbx_seq_one_letter_code
_entity_poly.pdbx_strand_id
1 'polypeptide(L)'
;MKLSTKLSVLVIAALAGILLMAATALSVMREAMIDSRGDQIVILLSKAEHLVDSYRQRQARGQLSAEQARQGARDALAALNVDQKSYYWVKDADNVNLVHINPDFVGKRSTDNHTASGLSDREAYAAALAKSHFALVDLLIKRNANTEPEPKLQGVVRIPEWNWLVGTGFFYDDIDRAYYRIAGLLAAITVLIALLVSAIAYMMVRSVRRTLGGEPAHATEIATHIANGQLQLEFDVSRAAPGSLIATLAGMRERLAAMIAEIHTASQAIAHGAGEIAQGNLDLSQRTEQQAASLQETAASMEQITGTVKQNADNARHANGLVGSATEATSLGGEAVRQVVDTMSSIAEQSARIADITSVIESIAFQTNIL
;
A
#
# COMPACT_ATOMS: atom_id res chain seq x y z
N MET A 1 -13.38 9.54 -27.98
CA MET A 1 -12.43 9.92 -26.89
C MET A 1 -11.01 9.77 -27.41
N LYS A 2 -10.19 10.80 -27.23
CA LYS A 2 -8.78 10.81 -27.60
C LYS A 2 -7.99 9.72 -26.85
N LEU A 3 -6.99 9.14 -27.47
CA LEU A 3 -6.13 8.11 -26.83
C LEU A 3 -5.52 8.63 -25.54
N SER A 4 -5.09 9.89 -25.54
CA SER A 4 -4.58 10.56 -24.34
C SER A 4 -5.58 10.58 -23.20
N THR A 5 -6.87 10.82 -23.49
CA THR A 5 -7.93 10.83 -22.47
C THR A 5 -8.17 9.42 -21.90
N LYS A 6 -8.20 8.39 -22.75
CA LYS A 6 -8.35 7.00 -22.29
C LYS A 6 -7.19 6.57 -21.39
N LEU A 7 -5.95 6.90 -21.77
CA LEU A 7 -4.76 6.62 -20.96
C LEU A 7 -4.73 7.43 -19.66
N SER A 8 -5.13 8.71 -19.70
CA SER A 8 -5.24 9.52 -18.48
C SER A 8 -6.27 8.96 -17.50
N VAL A 9 -7.42 8.51 -17.98
CA VAL A 9 -8.43 7.86 -17.11
C VAL A 9 -7.90 6.58 -16.48
N LEU A 10 -7.15 5.77 -17.24
CA LEU A 10 -6.52 4.55 -16.73
C LEU A 10 -5.47 4.84 -15.64
N VAL A 11 -4.63 5.86 -15.88
CA VAL A 11 -3.62 6.30 -14.89
C VAL A 11 -4.30 6.85 -13.63
N ILE A 12 -5.33 7.68 -13.78
CA ILE A 12 -6.09 8.21 -12.63
C ILE A 12 -6.73 7.08 -11.85
N ALA A 13 -7.35 6.11 -12.52
CA ALA A 13 -7.96 4.95 -11.86
C ALA A 13 -6.91 4.10 -11.12
N ALA A 14 -5.74 3.87 -11.72
CA ALA A 14 -4.63 3.16 -11.08
C ALA A 14 -4.11 3.92 -9.85
N LEU A 15 -3.92 5.22 -9.96
CA LEU A 15 -3.48 6.07 -8.84
C LEU A 15 -4.51 6.11 -7.72
N ALA A 16 -5.81 6.19 -8.05
CA ALA A 16 -6.89 6.11 -7.07
C ALA A 16 -6.89 4.75 -6.35
N GLY A 17 -6.67 3.65 -7.07
CA GLY A 17 -6.54 2.31 -6.49
C GLY A 17 -5.36 2.18 -5.53
N ILE A 18 -4.20 2.74 -5.88
CA ILE A 18 -3.01 2.75 -5.03
C ILE A 18 -3.26 3.56 -3.76
N LEU A 19 -3.88 4.74 -3.88
CA LEU A 19 -4.23 5.58 -2.74
C LEU A 19 -5.25 4.89 -1.81
N LEU A 20 -6.26 4.25 -2.37
CA LEU A 20 -7.24 3.49 -1.60
C LEU A 20 -6.58 2.34 -0.84
N MET A 21 -5.69 1.59 -1.51
CA MET A 21 -4.94 0.50 -0.89
C MET A 21 -4.03 1.01 0.24
N ALA A 22 -3.32 2.12 0.03
CA ALA A 22 -2.48 2.72 1.06
C ALA A 22 -3.31 3.18 2.28
N ALA A 23 -4.46 3.81 2.04
CA ALA A 23 -5.35 4.26 3.11
C ALA A 23 -5.92 3.08 3.92
N THR A 24 -6.38 2.02 3.24
CA THR A 24 -6.88 0.81 3.91
C THR A 24 -5.77 0.08 4.67
N ALA A 25 -4.58 -0.04 4.09
CA ALA A 25 -3.43 -0.64 4.77
C ALA A 25 -3.04 0.13 6.04
N LEU A 26 -3.07 1.46 6.01
CA LEU A 26 -2.77 2.30 7.17
C LEU A 26 -3.83 2.16 8.27
N SER A 27 -5.12 2.09 7.92
CA SER A 27 -6.19 1.91 8.91
C SER A 27 -6.09 0.55 9.61
N VAL A 28 -5.95 -0.54 8.83
CA VAL A 28 -5.79 -1.90 9.37
C VAL A 28 -4.53 -2.02 10.23
N MET A 29 -3.43 -1.40 9.80
CA MET A 29 -2.18 -1.43 10.55
C MET A 29 -2.33 -0.73 11.91
N ARG A 30 -2.99 0.43 11.98
CA ARG A 30 -3.18 1.16 13.25
C ARG A 30 -3.99 0.31 14.22
N GLU A 31 -5.06 -0.29 13.76
CA GLU A 31 -5.91 -1.18 14.56
C GLU A 31 -5.10 -2.38 15.08
N ALA A 32 -4.38 -3.08 14.21
CA ALA A 32 -3.53 -4.20 14.60
C ALA A 32 -2.42 -3.81 15.60
N MET A 33 -1.89 -2.59 15.53
CA MET A 33 -0.92 -2.10 16.51
C MET A 33 -1.56 -1.88 17.88
N ILE A 34 -2.78 -1.37 17.93
CA ILE A 34 -3.55 -1.17 19.17
C ILE A 34 -3.90 -2.54 19.78
N ASP A 35 -4.42 -3.46 18.99
CA ASP A 35 -4.78 -4.81 19.44
C ASP A 35 -3.56 -5.56 19.99
N SER A 36 -2.43 -5.49 19.28
CA SER A 36 -1.18 -6.08 19.74
C SER A 36 -0.71 -5.49 21.08
N ARG A 37 -0.95 -4.21 21.33
CA ARG A 37 -0.68 -3.60 22.64
C ARG A 37 -1.66 -4.07 23.71
N GLY A 38 -2.92 -4.25 23.36
CA GLY A 38 -3.92 -4.86 24.22
C GLY A 38 -3.50 -6.26 24.68
N ASP A 39 -3.09 -7.11 23.74
CA ASP A 39 -2.58 -8.45 24.05
C ASP A 39 -1.34 -8.43 24.96
N GLN A 40 -0.41 -7.52 24.71
CA GLN A 40 0.76 -7.33 25.57
C GLN A 40 0.36 -6.94 26.99
N ILE A 41 -0.62 -6.04 27.15
CA ILE A 41 -1.15 -5.66 28.48
C ILE A 41 -1.72 -6.88 29.19
N VAL A 42 -2.53 -7.69 28.51
CA VAL A 42 -3.12 -8.90 29.10
C VAL A 42 -2.04 -9.87 29.56
N ILE A 43 -1.00 -10.10 28.76
CA ILE A 43 0.15 -10.94 29.15
C ILE A 43 0.86 -10.36 30.37
N LEU A 44 1.09 -9.05 30.42
CA LEU A 44 1.72 -8.41 31.55
C LEU A 44 0.87 -8.53 32.83
N LEU A 45 -0.43 -8.32 32.72
CA LEU A 45 -1.36 -8.48 33.85
C LEU A 45 -1.41 -9.92 34.36
N SER A 46 -1.45 -10.91 33.45
CA SER A 46 -1.40 -12.31 33.82
C SER A 46 -0.12 -12.65 34.60
N LYS A 47 1.03 -12.13 34.17
CA LYS A 47 2.29 -12.29 34.91
C LYS A 47 2.26 -11.62 36.28
N ALA A 48 1.68 -10.42 36.36
CA ALA A 48 1.54 -9.71 37.64
C ALA A 48 0.60 -10.46 38.59
N GLU A 49 -0.51 -10.98 38.08
CA GLU A 49 -1.45 -11.80 38.86
C GLU A 49 -0.77 -13.06 39.37
N HIS A 50 -0.07 -13.82 38.52
CA HIS A 50 0.68 -15.00 38.95
C HIS A 50 1.75 -14.68 39.99
N LEU A 51 2.42 -13.53 39.86
CA LEU A 51 3.38 -13.07 40.84
C LEU A 51 2.69 -12.82 42.18
N VAL A 52 1.59 -12.07 42.19
CA VAL A 52 0.80 -11.83 43.44
C VAL A 52 0.30 -13.15 44.04
N ASP A 53 -0.22 -14.07 43.17
CA ASP A 53 -0.68 -15.38 43.59
C ASP A 53 0.44 -16.22 44.22
N SER A 54 1.68 -16.10 43.78
CA SER A 54 2.79 -16.82 44.38
C SER A 54 2.99 -16.38 45.87
N TYR A 55 2.86 -15.10 46.16
CA TYR A 55 2.94 -14.58 47.53
C TYR A 55 1.71 -14.97 48.34
N ARG A 56 0.51 -14.96 47.78
CA ARG A 56 -0.71 -15.44 48.41
C ARG A 56 -0.59 -16.92 48.81
N GLN A 57 -0.09 -17.76 47.91
CA GLN A 57 0.15 -19.18 48.22
C GLN A 57 1.17 -19.37 49.35
N ARG A 58 2.23 -18.57 49.39
CA ARG A 58 3.19 -18.60 50.48
C ARG A 58 2.57 -18.17 51.81
N GLN A 59 1.70 -17.14 51.76
CA GLN A 59 0.89 -16.75 52.93
C GLN A 59 -0.04 -17.91 53.39
N ALA A 60 -0.79 -18.51 52.44
CA ALA A 60 -1.71 -19.62 52.76
C ALA A 60 -1.01 -20.84 53.33
N ARG A 61 0.26 -21.09 52.94
CA ARG A 61 1.12 -22.16 53.48
C ARG A 61 1.79 -21.77 54.80
N GLY A 62 1.51 -20.63 55.36
CA GLY A 62 2.12 -20.14 56.58
C GLY A 62 3.60 -19.74 56.51
N GLN A 63 4.15 -19.65 55.29
CA GLN A 63 5.55 -19.28 55.07
C GLN A 63 5.80 -17.79 55.23
N LEU A 64 4.77 -16.98 55.02
CA LEU A 64 4.80 -15.51 55.21
C LEU A 64 3.57 -15.07 56.00
N SER A 65 3.74 -14.05 56.80
CA SER A 65 2.59 -13.37 57.38
C SER A 65 1.82 -12.61 56.28
N ALA A 66 0.57 -12.25 56.55
CA ALA A 66 -0.24 -11.49 55.60
C ALA A 66 0.43 -10.17 55.15
N GLU A 67 1.07 -9.47 56.10
CA GLU A 67 1.78 -8.22 55.78
C GLU A 67 3.07 -8.47 54.98
N GLN A 68 3.83 -9.51 55.32
CA GLN A 68 5.04 -9.89 54.59
C GLN A 68 4.71 -10.31 53.13
N ALA A 69 3.61 -11.05 52.94
CA ALA A 69 3.18 -11.45 51.64
C ALA A 69 2.75 -10.26 50.77
N ARG A 70 1.96 -9.35 51.32
CA ARG A 70 1.53 -8.12 50.67
C ARG A 70 2.71 -7.20 50.36
N GLN A 71 3.62 -7.00 51.31
CA GLN A 71 4.81 -6.18 51.11
C GLN A 71 5.73 -6.79 50.07
N GLY A 72 6.00 -8.09 50.13
CA GLY A 72 6.83 -8.78 49.14
C GLY A 72 6.24 -8.71 47.73
N ALA A 73 4.92 -8.83 47.59
CA ALA A 73 4.25 -8.67 46.29
C ALA A 73 4.37 -7.22 45.77
N ARG A 74 4.20 -6.22 46.62
CA ARG A 74 4.39 -4.80 46.26
C ARG A 74 5.83 -4.53 45.77
N ASP A 75 6.81 -4.99 46.57
CA ASP A 75 8.22 -4.81 46.25
C ASP A 75 8.61 -5.52 44.94
N ALA A 76 8.08 -6.72 44.74
CA ALA A 76 8.30 -7.48 43.51
C ALA A 76 7.66 -6.81 42.27
N LEU A 77 6.43 -6.31 42.37
CA LEU A 77 5.78 -5.54 41.31
C LEU A 77 6.48 -4.21 41.05
N ALA A 78 6.90 -3.51 42.10
CA ALA A 78 7.66 -2.26 42.00
C ALA A 78 9.01 -2.50 41.28
N ALA A 79 9.70 -3.60 41.60
CA ALA A 79 10.95 -3.97 40.98
C ALA A 79 10.83 -4.28 39.47
N LEU A 80 9.63 -4.62 38.99
CA LEU A 80 9.36 -4.80 37.55
C LEU A 80 9.22 -3.46 36.81
N ASN A 81 9.11 -2.33 37.51
CA ASN A 81 8.95 -1.01 36.93
C ASN A 81 10.33 -0.45 36.51
N VAL A 82 10.76 -0.76 35.31
CA VAL A 82 12.08 -0.37 34.80
C VAL A 82 12.03 0.98 34.07
N ASP A 83 10.93 1.28 33.39
CA ASP A 83 10.77 2.51 32.61
C ASP A 83 9.34 3.10 32.72
N GLN A 84 9.19 4.33 32.24
CA GLN A 84 7.89 5.03 32.27
C GLN A 84 6.95 4.65 31.11
N LYS A 85 7.40 3.81 30.18
CA LYS A 85 6.59 3.45 29.00
C LYS A 85 5.50 2.45 29.36
N SER A 86 5.88 1.47 30.18
CA SER A 86 4.95 0.48 30.72
C SER A 86 5.35 0.17 32.15
N TYR A 87 4.49 0.44 33.08
CA TYR A 87 4.72 0.20 34.50
C TYR A 87 3.48 -0.38 35.16
N TYR A 88 3.72 -1.20 36.18
CA TYR A 88 2.65 -1.68 37.05
C TYR A 88 2.30 -0.65 38.09
N TRP A 89 1.04 -0.53 38.33
CA TRP A 89 0.51 0.19 39.48
C TRP A 89 -0.46 -0.72 40.22
N VAL A 90 -0.55 -0.54 41.50
CA VAL A 90 -1.47 -1.27 42.38
C VAL A 90 -2.22 -0.26 43.22
N LYS A 91 -3.54 -0.40 43.26
CA LYS A 91 -4.42 0.38 44.14
C LYS A 91 -5.15 -0.55 45.09
N ASP A 92 -5.43 -0.08 46.29
CA ASP A 92 -6.30 -0.75 47.24
C ASP A 92 -7.79 -0.38 47.03
N ALA A 93 -8.65 -0.86 47.96
CA ALA A 93 -10.09 -0.59 47.93
C ALA A 93 -10.42 0.92 48.08
N ASP A 94 -9.58 1.67 48.75
CA ASP A 94 -9.74 3.12 48.99
C ASP A 94 -9.12 3.99 47.90
N ASN A 95 -8.68 3.36 46.79
CA ASN A 95 -8.02 4.00 45.65
C ASN A 95 -6.66 4.62 46.05
N VAL A 96 -5.98 4.09 47.07
CA VAL A 96 -4.63 4.47 47.44
C VAL A 96 -3.63 3.68 46.59
N ASN A 97 -2.66 4.39 46.02
CA ASN A 97 -1.60 3.75 45.24
C ASN A 97 -0.64 3.01 46.17
N LEU A 98 -0.59 1.68 46.07
CA LEU A 98 0.35 0.83 46.80
C LEU A 98 1.65 0.63 46.02
N VAL A 99 1.58 0.63 44.71
CA VAL A 99 2.71 0.57 43.77
C VAL A 99 2.48 1.59 42.66
N HIS A 100 3.48 2.35 42.33
CA HIS A 100 3.47 3.27 41.20
C HIS A 100 4.90 3.58 40.76
N ILE A 101 5.13 3.83 39.42
CA ILE A 101 6.46 4.17 38.89
C ILE A 101 7.00 5.49 39.52
N ASN A 102 6.12 6.45 39.73
CA ASN A 102 6.49 7.68 40.45
C ASN A 102 6.27 7.48 41.96
N PRO A 103 7.34 7.52 42.79
CA PRO A 103 7.25 7.35 44.24
C PRO A 103 6.34 8.37 44.90
N ASP A 104 6.21 9.58 44.33
CA ASP A 104 5.38 10.65 44.90
C ASP A 104 3.88 10.29 44.96
N PHE A 105 3.44 9.32 44.21
CA PHE A 105 2.04 8.85 44.22
C PHE A 105 1.82 7.68 45.16
N VAL A 106 2.88 6.99 45.61
CA VAL A 106 2.75 5.85 46.53
C VAL A 106 2.25 6.32 47.88
N GLY A 107 1.28 5.62 48.43
CA GLY A 107 0.61 5.97 49.68
C GLY A 107 -0.41 7.12 49.58
N LYS A 108 -0.58 7.69 48.40
CA LYS A 108 -1.58 8.75 48.17
C LYS A 108 -2.79 8.21 47.43
N ARG A 109 -3.94 8.78 47.70
CA ARG A 109 -5.16 8.49 46.95
C ARG A 109 -4.98 8.95 45.51
N SER A 110 -5.29 8.07 44.59
CA SER A 110 -5.23 8.41 43.18
C SER A 110 -6.28 9.45 42.82
N THR A 111 -5.91 10.42 41.99
CA THR A 111 -6.87 11.32 41.35
C THR A 111 -7.63 10.52 40.31
N ASP A 112 -8.94 10.74 40.20
CA ASP A 112 -9.75 10.07 39.19
C ASP A 112 -9.33 10.57 37.78
N ASN A 113 -8.91 9.62 36.95
CA ASN A 113 -8.74 9.87 35.53
C ASN A 113 -10.10 9.63 34.83
N HIS A 114 -10.22 10.06 33.60
CA HIS A 114 -11.49 9.97 32.90
C HIS A 114 -11.30 9.36 31.52
N THR A 115 -12.32 8.68 31.02
CA THR A 115 -12.42 8.30 29.62
C THR A 115 -12.68 9.54 28.77
N ALA A 116 -12.53 9.42 27.44
CA ALA A 116 -12.91 10.48 26.51
C ALA A 116 -14.42 10.84 26.60
N SER A 117 -15.25 9.91 27.09
CA SER A 117 -16.68 10.14 27.33
C SER A 117 -17.01 10.77 28.69
N GLY A 118 -16.00 11.04 29.54
CA GLY A 118 -16.16 11.67 30.84
C GLY A 118 -16.42 10.71 32.01
N LEU A 119 -16.47 9.38 31.78
CA LEU A 119 -16.57 8.39 32.86
C LEU A 119 -15.28 8.37 33.66
N SER A 120 -15.39 8.27 35.00
CA SER A 120 -14.24 8.08 35.85
C SER A 120 -13.53 6.74 35.56
N ASP A 121 -12.23 6.67 35.87
CA ASP A 121 -11.46 5.43 35.72
C ASP A 121 -12.05 4.28 36.53
N ARG A 122 -12.57 4.58 37.72
CA ARG A 122 -13.21 3.61 38.61
C ARG A 122 -14.46 2.99 37.97
N GLU A 123 -15.35 3.81 37.41
CA GLU A 123 -16.57 3.34 36.72
C GLU A 123 -16.22 2.53 35.47
N ALA A 124 -15.27 3.04 34.71
CA ALA A 124 -14.81 2.38 33.47
C ALA A 124 -14.18 1.02 33.76
N TYR A 125 -13.31 0.91 34.79
CA TYR A 125 -12.74 -0.36 35.22
C TYR A 125 -13.80 -1.32 35.77
N ALA A 126 -14.75 -0.85 36.58
CA ALA A 126 -15.80 -1.69 37.11
C ALA A 126 -16.69 -2.27 35.98
N ALA A 127 -17.06 -1.44 35.02
CA ALA A 127 -17.85 -1.86 33.86
C ALA A 127 -17.12 -2.87 32.96
N ALA A 128 -15.81 -2.67 32.77
CA ALA A 128 -14.99 -3.54 31.94
C ALA A 128 -14.67 -4.87 32.63
N LEU A 129 -14.34 -4.84 33.94
CA LEU A 129 -14.11 -6.05 34.76
C LEU A 129 -15.37 -6.89 34.99
N ALA A 130 -16.55 -6.32 34.83
CA ALA A 130 -17.79 -7.10 34.82
C ALA A 130 -17.94 -8.01 33.59
N LYS A 131 -17.20 -7.71 32.51
CA LYS A 131 -17.27 -8.44 31.23
C LYS A 131 -16.07 -9.35 30.98
N SER A 132 -14.90 -9.02 31.55
CA SER A 132 -13.66 -9.74 31.31
C SER A 132 -12.79 -9.76 32.55
N HIS A 133 -12.05 -10.84 32.76
CA HIS A 133 -11.10 -10.99 33.87
C HIS A 133 -9.97 -9.95 33.77
N PHE A 134 -9.40 -9.79 32.58
CA PHE A 134 -8.50 -8.69 32.25
C PHE A 134 -9.28 -7.65 31.46
N ALA A 135 -9.44 -6.48 32.04
CA ALA A 135 -10.19 -5.40 31.40
C ALA A 135 -9.22 -4.40 30.73
N LEU A 136 -9.55 -4.01 29.50
CA LEU A 136 -8.85 -2.96 28.77
C LEU A 136 -9.75 -1.73 28.70
N VAL A 137 -9.19 -0.56 29.00
CA VAL A 137 -9.93 0.71 29.05
C VAL A 137 -9.05 1.84 28.50
N ASP A 138 -9.62 2.70 27.66
CA ASP A 138 -8.98 3.92 27.21
C ASP A 138 -9.25 5.06 28.19
N LEU A 139 -8.17 5.62 28.71
CA LEU A 139 -8.22 6.71 29.68
C LEU A 139 -7.35 7.89 29.25
N LEU A 140 -7.74 9.06 29.67
CA LEU A 140 -6.93 10.27 29.60
C LEU A 140 -6.14 10.40 30.92
N ILE A 141 -4.83 10.21 30.86
CA ILE A 141 -3.96 10.15 32.04
C ILE A 141 -2.83 11.15 31.89
N LYS A 142 -2.59 11.91 32.95
CA LYS A 142 -1.42 12.79 33.04
C LYS A 142 -0.16 11.99 33.32
N ARG A 143 0.87 12.16 32.53
CA ARG A 143 2.19 11.55 32.81
C ARG A 143 2.82 12.13 34.05
N ASN A 144 2.66 13.44 34.24
CA ASN A 144 3.13 14.19 35.39
C ASN A 144 2.06 15.20 35.80
N ALA A 145 2.19 15.76 37.00
CA ALA A 145 1.24 16.73 37.52
C ALA A 145 1.04 17.96 36.61
N ASN A 146 2.05 18.32 35.84
CA ASN A 146 2.08 19.54 35.01
C ASN A 146 1.82 19.27 33.51
N THR A 147 1.49 18.04 33.12
CA THR A 147 1.18 17.72 31.71
C THR A 147 -0.33 17.67 31.47
N GLU A 148 -0.75 17.93 30.26
CA GLU A 148 -2.12 17.67 29.83
C GLU A 148 -2.41 16.16 29.85
N PRO A 149 -3.66 15.76 30.04
CA PRO A 149 -4.05 14.35 29.97
C PRO A 149 -3.82 13.79 28.56
N GLU A 150 -3.10 12.69 28.47
CA GLU A 150 -2.81 11.99 27.22
C GLU A 150 -3.57 10.66 27.16
N PRO A 151 -4.00 10.22 25.97
CA PRO A 151 -4.68 8.94 25.84
C PRO A 151 -3.72 7.79 26.14
N LYS A 152 -4.20 6.86 26.98
CA LYS A 152 -3.48 5.68 27.43
C LYS A 152 -4.39 4.46 27.41
N LEU A 153 -3.98 3.41 26.73
CA LEU A 153 -4.63 2.11 26.86
C LEU A 153 -4.18 1.48 28.19
N GLN A 154 -5.11 1.35 29.10
CA GLN A 154 -4.93 0.75 30.42
C GLN A 154 -5.55 -0.63 30.46
N GLY A 155 -4.82 -1.58 31.04
CA GLY A 155 -5.38 -2.84 31.45
C GLY A 155 -5.40 -2.95 32.95
N VAL A 156 -6.38 -3.66 33.46
CA VAL A 156 -6.55 -3.91 34.91
C VAL A 156 -7.01 -5.34 35.16
N VAL A 157 -6.57 -5.85 36.30
CA VAL A 157 -7.06 -7.11 36.89
C VAL A 157 -7.34 -6.88 38.38
N ARG A 158 -8.40 -7.50 38.88
CA ARG A 158 -8.75 -7.44 40.30
C ARG A 158 -8.22 -8.66 41.02
N ILE A 159 -7.58 -8.45 42.15
CA ILE A 159 -7.17 -9.48 43.10
C ILE A 159 -8.15 -9.42 44.29
N PRO A 160 -9.21 -10.22 44.28
CA PRO A 160 -10.34 -10.07 45.22
C PRO A 160 -9.93 -10.23 46.69
N GLU A 161 -9.03 -11.16 46.99
CA GLU A 161 -8.69 -11.54 48.37
C GLU A 161 -7.89 -10.46 49.10
N TRP A 162 -7.17 -9.62 48.35
CA TRP A 162 -6.46 -8.48 48.95
C TRP A 162 -7.15 -7.15 48.62
N ASN A 163 -8.28 -7.19 47.91
CA ASN A 163 -8.97 -6.01 47.37
C ASN A 163 -8.03 -5.08 46.59
N TRP A 164 -7.10 -5.70 45.85
CA TRP A 164 -6.19 -4.95 45.00
C TRP A 164 -6.71 -4.84 43.61
N LEU A 165 -6.46 -3.69 42.99
CA LEU A 165 -6.58 -3.48 41.55
C LEU A 165 -5.16 -3.31 41.03
N VAL A 166 -4.71 -4.25 40.23
CA VAL A 166 -3.41 -4.22 39.57
C VAL A 166 -3.62 -3.78 38.15
N GLY A 167 -2.83 -2.84 37.69
CA GLY A 167 -2.93 -2.34 36.31
C GLY A 167 -1.58 -2.04 35.69
N THR A 168 -1.59 -2.00 34.38
CA THR A 168 -0.50 -1.56 33.52
C THR A 168 -1.07 -1.00 32.23
N GLY A 169 -0.27 -0.31 31.41
CA GLY A 169 -0.77 0.20 30.14
C GLY A 169 0.28 0.98 29.35
N PHE A 170 -0.06 1.30 28.12
CA PHE A 170 0.79 2.03 27.21
C PHE A 170 0.13 3.33 26.75
N PHE A 171 0.89 4.40 26.66
CA PHE A 171 0.44 5.63 26.01
C PHE A 171 0.40 5.46 24.49
N TYR A 172 -0.57 6.09 23.86
CA TYR A 172 -0.75 5.99 22.41
C TYR A 172 0.35 6.69 21.60
N ASP A 173 1.10 7.62 22.22
CA ASP A 173 2.17 8.35 21.53
C ASP A 173 3.31 7.46 20.98
N ASP A 174 3.56 6.32 21.64
CA ASP A 174 4.52 5.33 21.13
C ASP A 174 3.99 4.61 19.89
N ILE A 175 2.69 4.31 19.89
CA ILE A 175 1.99 3.72 18.72
C ILE A 175 1.96 4.76 17.60
N ASP A 176 1.56 5.99 17.91
CA ASP A 176 1.44 7.08 16.94
C ASP A 176 2.79 7.41 16.31
N ARG A 177 3.88 7.46 17.07
CA ARG A 177 5.23 7.65 16.52
C ARG A 177 5.63 6.54 15.55
N ALA A 178 5.38 5.29 15.90
CA ALA A 178 5.67 4.16 15.02
C ALA A 178 4.76 4.19 13.77
N TYR A 179 3.49 4.48 13.97
CA TYR A 179 2.51 4.64 12.90
C TYR A 179 2.90 5.74 11.91
N TYR A 180 3.20 6.97 12.39
CA TYR A 180 3.58 8.08 11.51
C TYR A 180 4.89 7.84 10.78
N ARG A 181 5.84 7.14 11.38
CA ARG A 181 7.08 6.73 10.70
C ARG A 181 6.76 5.80 9.52
N ILE A 182 5.94 4.77 9.74
CA ILE A 182 5.56 3.82 8.68
C ILE A 182 4.65 4.49 7.66
N ALA A 183 3.71 5.32 8.10
CA ALA A 183 2.85 6.10 7.22
C ALA A 183 3.66 7.03 6.32
N GLY A 184 4.68 7.71 6.86
CA GLY A 184 5.60 8.53 6.08
C GLY A 184 6.38 7.73 5.04
N LEU A 185 6.86 6.54 5.41
CA LEU A 185 7.54 5.64 4.47
C LEU A 185 6.59 5.16 3.37
N LEU A 186 5.39 4.72 3.74
CA LEU A 186 4.37 4.29 2.77
C LEU A 186 3.95 5.44 1.85
N ALA A 187 3.78 6.65 2.39
CA ALA A 187 3.48 7.83 1.60
C ALA A 187 4.61 8.14 0.60
N ALA A 188 5.86 8.08 1.03
CA ALA A 188 7.02 8.29 0.16
C ALA A 188 7.08 7.24 -0.97
N ILE A 189 6.86 5.97 -0.64
CA ILE A 189 6.80 4.87 -1.63
C ILE A 189 5.63 5.09 -2.60
N THR A 190 4.46 5.46 -2.09
CA THR A 190 3.26 5.72 -2.90
C THR A 190 3.51 6.87 -3.88
N VAL A 191 4.12 7.96 -3.42
CA VAL A 191 4.50 9.10 -4.27
C VAL A 191 5.52 8.67 -5.34
N LEU A 192 6.53 7.89 -4.95
CA LEU A 192 7.53 7.38 -5.89
C LEU A 192 6.90 6.52 -6.98
N ILE A 193 6.01 5.60 -6.60
CA ILE A 193 5.28 4.75 -7.56
C ILE A 193 4.39 5.60 -8.46
N ALA A 194 3.68 6.58 -7.90
CA ALA A 194 2.82 7.49 -8.65
C ALA A 194 3.62 8.30 -9.69
N LEU A 195 4.79 8.80 -9.32
CA LEU A 195 5.71 9.50 -10.23
C LEU A 195 6.22 8.57 -11.33
N LEU A 196 6.60 7.34 -10.97
CA LEU A 196 7.09 6.35 -11.92
C LEU A 196 6.01 5.95 -12.93
N VAL A 197 4.80 5.65 -12.45
CA VAL A 197 3.64 5.32 -13.31
C VAL A 197 3.30 6.48 -14.23
N SER A 198 3.28 7.71 -13.70
CA SER A 198 3.02 8.92 -14.48
C SER A 198 4.10 9.17 -15.52
N ALA A 199 5.36 8.96 -15.19
CA ALA A 199 6.49 9.10 -16.12
C ALA A 199 6.42 8.06 -17.24
N ILE A 200 6.13 6.80 -16.91
CA ILE A 200 5.96 5.72 -17.90
C ILE A 200 4.78 6.03 -18.83
N ALA A 201 3.64 6.44 -18.27
CA ALA A 201 2.47 6.81 -19.05
C ALA A 201 2.74 7.99 -19.98
N TYR A 202 3.43 9.01 -19.47
CA TYR A 202 3.86 10.16 -20.28
C TYR A 202 4.79 9.73 -21.43
N MET A 203 5.81 8.92 -21.13
CA MET A 203 6.73 8.39 -22.13
C MET A 203 5.99 7.56 -23.18
N MET A 204 5.06 6.74 -22.75
CA MET A 204 4.25 5.90 -23.64
C MET A 204 3.36 6.73 -24.57
N VAL A 205 2.63 7.72 -24.02
CA VAL A 205 1.83 8.66 -24.82
C VAL A 205 2.71 9.40 -25.82
N ARG A 206 3.86 9.90 -25.38
CA ARG A 206 4.81 10.62 -26.22
C ARG A 206 5.38 9.72 -27.32
N SER A 207 5.73 8.49 -26.99
CA SER A 207 6.24 7.50 -27.94
C SER A 207 5.19 7.16 -29.00
N VAL A 208 3.97 6.84 -28.57
CA VAL A 208 2.86 6.52 -29.47
C VAL A 208 2.53 7.72 -30.39
N ARG A 209 2.43 8.93 -29.84
CA ARG A 209 2.19 10.13 -30.64
C ARG A 209 3.31 10.39 -31.65
N ARG A 210 4.57 10.14 -31.25
CA ARG A 210 5.73 10.33 -32.12
C ARG A 210 5.72 9.29 -33.26
N THR A 211 5.41 8.04 -32.96
CA THR A 211 5.34 6.96 -33.94
C THR A 211 4.16 7.13 -34.91
N LEU A 212 3.01 7.56 -34.39
CA LEU A 212 1.84 7.84 -35.20
C LEU A 212 1.93 9.16 -35.95
N GLY A 213 2.68 10.15 -35.43
CA GLY A 213 2.76 11.49 -35.98
C GLY A 213 1.58 12.40 -35.61
N GLY A 214 0.67 11.92 -34.71
CA GLY A 214 -0.54 12.64 -34.30
C GLY A 214 -1.50 11.76 -33.51
N GLU A 215 -2.78 12.12 -33.50
CA GLU A 215 -3.80 11.30 -32.86
C GLU A 215 -4.19 10.11 -33.75
N PRO A 216 -4.42 8.91 -33.17
CA PRO A 216 -4.82 7.71 -33.94
C PRO A 216 -6.06 7.92 -34.80
N ALA A 217 -7.02 8.72 -34.28
CA ALA A 217 -8.24 9.07 -35.02
C ALA A 217 -7.93 9.78 -36.35
N HIS A 218 -6.95 10.68 -36.33
CA HIS A 218 -6.52 11.40 -37.54
C HIS A 218 -5.85 10.48 -38.55
N ALA A 219 -5.03 9.54 -38.10
CA ALA A 219 -4.44 8.52 -38.96
C ALA A 219 -5.52 7.63 -39.60
N THR A 220 -6.57 7.26 -38.82
CA THR A 220 -7.70 6.50 -39.33
C THR A 220 -8.53 7.29 -40.33
N GLU A 221 -8.74 8.58 -40.09
CA GLU A 221 -9.44 9.48 -41.01
C GLU A 221 -8.70 9.59 -42.35
N ILE A 222 -7.40 9.87 -42.30
CA ILE A 222 -6.54 9.91 -43.50
C ILE A 222 -6.60 8.59 -44.29
N ALA A 223 -6.44 7.46 -43.57
CA ALA A 223 -6.51 6.13 -44.19
C ALA A 223 -7.87 5.89 -44.84
N THR A 224 -8.96 6.33 -44.20
CA THR A 224 -10.33 6.20 -44.71
C THR A 224 -10.53 7.05 -45.97
N HIS A 225 -10.04 8.27 -45.96
CA HIS A 225 -10.10 9.14 -47.17
C HIS A 225 -9.30 8.55 -48.32
N ILE A 226 -8.12 8.01 -48.09
CA ILE A 226 -7.31 7.31 -49.08
C ILE A 226 -8.05 6.07 -49.61
N ALA A 227 -8.62 5.25 -48.71
CA ALA A 227 -9.38 4.07 -49.09
C ALA A 227 -10.61 4.40 -49.92
N ASN A 228 -11.24 5.55 -49.69
CA ASN A 228 -12.38 6.05 -50.45
C ASN A 228 -11.97 6.78 -51.77
N GLY A 229 -10.69 6.79 -52.09
CA GLY A 229 -10.20 7.45 -53.32
C GLY A 229 -10.16 8.97 -53.29
N GLN A 230 -10.36 9.58 -52.12
CA GLN A 230 -10.33 11.04 -51.94
C GLN A 230 -8.89 11.56 -51.82
N LEU A 231 -8.13 11.45 -52.90
CA LEU A 231 -6.70 11.78 -52.94
C LEU A 231 -6.40 13.28 -53.07
N GLN A 232 -7.42 14.10 -53.29
CA GLN A 232 -7.27 15.56 -53.45
C GLN A 232 -7.30 16.33 -52.15
N LEU A 233 -7.69 15.70 -51.03
CA LEU A 233 -7.73 16.35 -49.72
C LEU A 233 -6.31 16.55 -49.19
N GLU A 234 -5.96 17.78 -48.92
CA GLU A 234 -4.72 18.12 -48.18
C GLU A 234 -4.90 17.83 -46.70
N PHE A 235 -3.99 17.06 -46.12
CA PHE A 235 -3.94 16.80 -44.69
C PHE A 235 -2.84 17.63 -44.06
N ASP A 236 -3.13 18.27 -42.95
CA ASP A 236 -2.10 18.98 -42.18
C ASP A 236 -1.16 17.96 -41.53
N VAL A 237 -0.03 17.76 -42.16
CA VAL A 237 1.07 16.91 -41.67
C VAL A 237 2.22 17.70 -41.08
N SER A 238 2.07 19.02 -40.92
CA SER A 238 3.13 19.91 -40.45
C SER A 238 3.70 19.52 -39.10
N ARG A 239 2.92 18.83 -38.28
CA ARG A 239 3.29 18.34 -36.95
C ARG A 239 3.69 16.87 -36.93
N ALA A 240 3.59 16.17 -38.01
CA ALA A 240 3.95 14.76 -38.09
C ALA A 240 5.48 14.60 -38.15
N ALA A 241 6.02 13.78 -37.25
CA ALA A 241 7.44 13.47 -37.28
C ALA A 241 7.82 12.73 -38.57
N PRO A 242 9.01 12.99 -39.16
CA PRO A 242 9.49 12.21 -40.28
C PRO A 242 9.51 10.70 -39.93
N GLY A 243 8.97 9.88 -40.81
CA GLY A 243 8.86 8.44 -40.59
C GLY A 243 7.68 8.00 -39.71
N SER A 244 6.81 8.90 -39.28
CA SER A 244 5.57 8.56 -38.59
C SER A 244 4.51 8.00 -39.54
N LEU A 245 3.53 7.28 -38.99
CA LEU A 245 2.44 6.70 -39.76
C LEU A 245 1.69 7.74 -40.58
N ILE A 246 1.36 8.90 -40.00
CA ILE A 246 0.67 9.98 -40.71
C ILE A 246 1.53 10.54 -41.85
N ALA A 247 2.82 10.76 -41.61
CA ALA A 247 3.73 11.20 -42.69
C ALA A 247 3.85 10.15 -43.82
N THR A 248 3.88 8.87 -43.43
CA THR A 248 3.93 7.78 -44.40
C THR A 248 2.63 7.67 -45.20
N LEU A 249 1.46 7.79 -44.54
CA LEU A 249 0.16 7.80 -45.23
C LEU A 249 0.01 9.02 -46.14
N ALA A 250 0.47 10.19 -45.71
CA ALA A 250 0.47 11.37 -46.57
C ALA A 250 1.37 11.19 -47.80
N GLY A 251 2.57 10.66 -47.60
CA GLY A 251 3.46 10.30 -48.75
C GLY A 251 2.89 9.23 -49.65
N MET A 252 2.16 8.25 -49.12
CA MET A 252 1.45 7.25 -49.89
C MET A 252 0.33 7.90 -50.70
N ARG A 253 -0.48 8.79 -50.07
CA ARG A 253 -1.51 9.55 -50.80
C ARG A 253 -0.90 10.37 -51.93
N GLU A 254 0.19 11.08 -51.67
CA GLU A 254 0.84 11.93 -52.65
C GLU A 254 1.34 11.13 -53.88
N ARG A 255 1.94 9.98 -53.63
CA ARG A 255 2.36 9.05 -54.67
C ARG A 255 1.17 8.47 -55.43
N LEU A 256 0.08 8.12 -54.72
CA LEU A 256 -1.14 7.65 -55.34
C LEU A 256 -1.81 8.77 -56.16
N ALA A 257 -1.86 10.00 -55.67
CA ALA A 257 -2.39 11.14 -56.39
C ALA A 257 -1.54 11.46 -57.65
N ALA A 258 -0.21 11.43 -57.50
CA ALA A 258 0.71 11.60 -58.65
C ALA A 258 0.52 10.49 -59.65
N MET A 259 0.40 9.24 -59.19
CA MET A 259 0.16 8.07 -60.07
C MET A 259 -1.18 8.18 -60.81
N ILE A 260 -2.25 8.62 -60.11
CA ILE A 260 -3.57 8.85 -60.75
C ILE A 260 -3.52 10.02 -61.74
N ALA A 261 -2.80 11.12 -61.43
CA ALA A 261 -2.60 12.22 -62.34
C ALA A 261 -1.82 11.76 -63.58
N GLU A 262 -0.80 10.93 -63.39
CA GLU A 262 -0.01 10.36 -64.48
C GLU A 262 -0.87 9.38 -65.32
N ILE A 263 -1.69 8.55 -64.65
CA ILE A 263 -2.64 7.67 -65.31
C ILE A 263 -3.69 8.49 -66.08
N HIS A 264 -4.16 9.60 -65.50
CA HIS A 264 -5.13 10.47 -66.17
C HIS A 264 -4.54 11.12 -67.41
N THR A 265 -3.30 11.62 -67.30
CA THR A 265 -2.57 12.16 -68.45
C THR A 265 -2.27 11.14 -69.54
N ALA A 266 -1.88 9.93 -69.06
CA ALA A 266 -1.67 8.82 -69.97
C ALA A 266 -2.98 8.36 -70.66
N SER A 267 -4.09 8.34 -69.86
CA SER A 267 -5.42 8.01 -70.39
C SER A 267 -5.94 9.04 -71.40
N GLN A 268 -5.67 10.32 -71.19
CA GLN A 268 -5.99 11.38 -72.09
C GLN A 268 -5.14 11.29 -73.36
N ALA A 269 -3.86 10.95 -73.26
CA ALA A 269 -2.98 10.71 -74.42
C ALA A 269 -3.45 9.45 -75.20
N ILE A 270 -3.88 8.42 -74.48
CA ILE A 270 -4.46 7.22 -75.07
C ILE A 270 -5.81 7.53 -75.75
N ALA A 271 -6.71 8.31 -75.11
CA ALA A 271 -7.98 8.73 -75.69
C ALA A 271 -7.79 9.61 -76.92
N HIS A 272 -6.76 10.42 -76.92
CA HIS A 272 -6.38 11.23 -78.09
C HIS A 272 -5.77 10.36 -79.20
N GLY A 273 -4.97 9.34 -78.83
CA GLY A 273 -4.40 8.37 -79.76
C GLY A 273 -5.37 7.25 -80.14
N ALA A 274 -6.47 7.05 -79.35
CA ALA A 274 -7.48 6.01 -79.68
C ALA A 274 -8.32 6.32 -80.95
N GLY A 275 -8.28 7.55 -81.42
CA GLY A 275 -8.77 7.94 -82.75
C GLY A 275 -7.96 7.32 -83.90
N GLU A 276 -6.73 6.92 -83.58
CA GLU A 276 -5.84 6.37 -84.63
C GLU A 276 -5.63 4.86 -84.55
N ILE A 277 -6.13 4.20 -83.48
CA ILE A 277 -5.67 2.80 -83.34
C ILE A 277 -6.77 1.84 -82.83
N ALA A 278 -7.30 1.03 -83.76
CA ALA A 278 -7.93 -0.27 -83.46
C ALA A 278 -6.95 -1.23 -82.73
N GLN A 279 -5.69 -0.87 -82.66
CA GLN A 279 -4.57 -1.61 -82.02
C GLN A 279 -4.46 -1.42 -80.50
N GLY A 280 -5.03 -0.35 -79.99
CA GLY A 280 -4.99 -0.05 -78.58
C GLY A 280 -5.91 -0.88 -77.67
N ASN A 281 -6.85 -1.57 -78.25
CA ASN A 281 -7.80 -2.44 -77.53
C ASN A 281 -7.14 -3.72 -76.98
N LEU A 282 -6.11 -4.23 -77.67
CA LEU A 282 -5.32 -5.36 -77.19
C LEU A 282 -4.39 -4.94 -75.98
N ASP A 283 -3.83 -3.74 -76.10
CA ASP A 283 -2.97 -3.20 -75.00
C ASP A 283 -3.80 -2.85 -73.75
N LEU A 284 -5.03 -2.35 -73.98
CA LEU A 284 -5.94 -2.05 -72.85
C LEU A 284 -6.42 -3.33 -72.16
N SER A 285 -6.66 -4.41 -72.90
CA SER A 285 -7.04 -5.70 -72.31
C SER A 285 -5.91 -6.26 -71.46
N GLN A 286 -4.68 -6.21 -71.95
CA GLN A 286 -3.50 -6.69 -71.20
C GLN A 286 -3.19 -5.90 -69.98
N ARG A 287 -3.40 -4.55 -70.00
CA ARG A 287 -3.23 -3.67 -68.85
C ARG A 287 -4.34 -3.84 -67.80
N THR A 288 -5.58 -4.19 -68.27
CA THR A 288 -6.69 -4.45 -67.33
C THR A 288 -6.46 -5.75 -66.53
N GLU A 289 -5.90 -6.77 -67.18
CA GLU A 289 -5.50 -8.04 -66.55
C GLU A 289 -4.36 -7.77 -65.52
N GLN A 290 -3.39 -6.92 -65.84
CA GLN A 290 -2.30 -6.58 -64.96
C GLN A 290 -2.76 -5.77 -63.78
N GLN A 291 -3.78 -4.90 -63.95
CA GLN A 291 -4.39 -4.11 -62.88
C GLN A 291 -5.26 -4.97 -61.93
N ALA A 292 -5.96 -5.96 -62.47
CA ALA A 292 -6.71 -6.93 -61.68
C ALA A 292 -5.78 -7.82 -60.83
N ALA A 293 -4.61 -8.21 -61.36
CA ALA A 293 -3.58 -8.94 -60.62
C ALA A 293 -2.98 -8.08 -59.48
N SER A 294 -2.72 -6.78 -59.75
CA SER A 294 -2.24 -5.85 -58.71
C SER A 294 -3.27 -5.60 -57.61
N LEU A 295 -4.57 -5.60 -57.96
CA LEU A 295 -5.66 -5.50 -56.97
C LEU A 295 -5.77 -6.76 -56.11
N GLN A 296 -5.52 -7.95 -56.68
CA GLN A 296 -5.45 -9.20 -55.95
C GLN A 296 -4.25 -9.19 -54.96
N GLU A 297 -3.10 -8.69 -55.40
CA GLU A 297 -1.93 -8.57 -54.55
C GLU A 297 -2.13 -7.53 -53.40
N THR A 298 -2.83 -6.42 -53.73
CA THR A 298 -3.21 -5.42 -52.72
C THR A 298 -4.19 -5.99 -51.69
N ALA A 299 -5.17 -6.79 -52.14
CA ALA A 299 -6.12 -7.46 -51.24
C ALA A 299 -5.40 -8.45 -50.30
N ALA A 300 -4.45 -9.23 -50.83
CA ALA A 300 -3.63 -10.14 -50.02
C ALA A 300 -2.76 -9.39 -49.01
N SER A 301 -2.22 -8.24 -49.39
CA SER A 301 -1.45 -7.37 -48.44
C SER A 301 -2.33 -6.78 -47.35
N MET A 302 -3.58 -6.41 -47.65
CA MET A 302 -4.54 -5.92 -46.67
C MET A 302 -4.99 -7.01 -45.66
N GLU A 303 -5.14 -8.26 -46.16
CA GLU A 303 -5.39 -9.41 -45.26
C GLU A 303 -4.21 -9.63 -44.30
N GLN A 304 -2.99 -9.51 -44.81
CA GLN A 304 -1.78 -9.63 -43.98
C GLN A 304 -1.67 -8.52 -42.94
N ILE A 305 -1.98 -7.27 -43.28
CA ILE A 305 -2.02 -6.14 -42.36
C ILE A 305 -3.09 -6.38 -41.26
N THR A 306 -4.27 -6.85 -41.66
CA THR A 306 -5.36 -7.16 -40.74
C THR A 306 -4.95 -8.26 -39.76
N GLY A 307 -4.23 -9.28 -40.24
CA GLY A 307 -3.66 -10.33 -39.40
C GLY A 307 -2.65 -9.77 -38.38
N THR A 308 -1.79 -8.87 -38.81
CA THR A 308 -0.77 -8.23 -37.94
C THR A 308 -1.40 -7.33 -36.88
N VAL A 309 -2.45 -6.58 -37.23
CA VAL A 309 -3.20 -5.75 -36.29
C VAL A 309 -3.88 -6.61 -35.24
N LYS A 310 -4.49 -7.73 -35.62
CA LYS A 310 -5.10 -8.67 -34.67
C LYS A 310 -4.05 -9.28 -33.73
N GLN A 311 -2.91 -9.68 -34.30
CA GLN A 311 -1.80 -10.21 -33.49
C GLN A 311 -1.27 -9.17 -32.48
N ASN A 312 -1.16 -7.91 -32.90
CA ASN A 312 -0.77 -6.82 -31.98
C ASN A 312 -1.78 -6.58 -30.86
N ALA A 313 -3.08 -6.67 -31.17
CA ALA A 313 -4.13 -6.58 -30.18
C ALA A 313 -4.06 -7.74 -29.15
N ASP A 314 -3.78 -8.95 -29.61
CA ASP A 314 -3.61 -10.11 -28.74
C ASP A 314 -2.32 -10.01 -27.90
N ASN A 315 -1.24 -9.50 -28.46
CA ASN A 315 -0.01 -9.21 -27.75
C ASN A 315 -0.22 -8.14 -26.65
N ALA A 316 -1.03 -7.11 -26.94
CA ALA A 316 -1.38 -6.08 -25.95
C ALA A 316 -2.21 -6.66 -24.80
N ARG A 317 -3.15 -7.59 -25.10
CA ARG A 317 -3.90 -8.31 -24.04
C ARG A 317 -2.98 -9.18 -23.18
N HIS A 318 -2.02 -9.86 -23.83
CA HIS A 318 -1.04 -10.70 -23.13
C HIS A 318 -0.13 -9.85 -22.23
N ALA A 319 0.33 -8.70 -22.72
CA ALA A 319 1.10 -7.74 -21.93
C ALA A 319 0.31 -7.22 -20.71
N ASN A 320 -0.98 -6.96 -20.89
CA ASN A 320 -1.85 -6.54 -19.79
C ASN A 320 -2.04 -7.65 -18.73
N GLY A 321 -2.13 -8.91 -19.19
CA GLY A 321 -2.13 -10.07 -18.30
C GLY A 321 -0.82 -10.22 -17.50
N LEU A 322 0.32 -9.98 -18.16
CA LEU A 322 1.64 -10.00 -17.50
C LEU A 322 1.77 -8.91 -16.44
N VAL A 323 1.25 -7.71 -16.70
CA VAL A 323 1.21 -6.63 -15.71
C VAL A 323 0.36 -7.02 -14.51
N GLY A 324 -0.79 -7.66 -14.72
CA GLY A 324 -1.62 -8.21 -13.65
C GLY A 324 -0.85 -9.21 -12.79
N SER A 325 -0.18 -10.17 -13.42
CA SER A 325 0.63 -11.19 -12.72
C SER A 325 1.85 -10.57 -11.99
N ALA A 326 2.48 -9.55 -12.57
CA ALA A 326 3.56 -8.83 -11.92
C ALA A 326 3.08 -8.06 -10.68
N THR A 327 1.88 -7.48 -10.74
CA THR A 327 1.26 -6.78 -9.60
C THR A 327 0.95 -7.77 -8.46
N GLU A 328 0.41 -8.94 -8.80
CA GLU A 328 0.14 -10.01 -7.83
C GLU A 328 1.43 -10.54 -7.20
N ALA A 329 2.46 -10.80 -8.01
CA ALA A 329 3.78 -11.21 -7.52
C ALA A 329 4.43 -10.16 -6.62
N THR A 330 4.25 -8.88 -6.93
CA THR A 330 4.76 -7.77 -6.09
C THR A 330 4.01 -7.70 -4.77
N SER A 331 2.69 -7.94 -4.78
CA SER A 331 1.87 -8.03 -3.58
C SER A 331 2.30 -9.19 -2.68
N LEU A 332 2.48 -10.38 -3.26
CA LEU A 332 2.98 -11.57 -2.54
C LEU A 332 4.41 -11.37 -2.01
N GLY A 333 5.27 -10.71 -2.80
CA GLY A 333 6.61 -10.34 -2.36
C GLY A 333 6.59 -9.37 -1.17
N GLY A 334 5.68 -8.40 -1.17
CA GLY A 334 5.48 -7.47 -0.07
C GLY A 334 5.00 -8.16 1.22
N GLU A 335 4.19 -9.21 1.08
CA GLU A 335 3.73 -10.03 2.21
C GLU A 335 4.85 -10.90 2.79
N ALA A 336 5.66 -11.50 1.91
CA ALA A 336 6.84 -12.25 2.32
C ALA A 336 7.88 -11.38 3.03
N VAL A 337 8.13 -10.17 2.52
CA VAL A 337 9.03 -9.19 3.19
C VAL A 337 8.49 -8.79 4.56
N ARG A 338 7.17 -8.58 4.71
CA ARG A 338 6.55 -8.31 6.03
C ARG A 338 6.80 -9.46 6.99
N GLN A 339 6.59 -10.70 6.54
CA GLN A 339 6.83 -11.89 7.37
C GLN A 339 8.30 -12.01 7.81
N VAL A 340 9.24 -11.64 6.94
CA VAL A 340 10.66 -11.55 7.30
C VAL A 340 10.91 -10.47 8.36
N VAL A 341 10.32 -9.28 8.20
CA VAL A 341 10.44 -8.19 9.18
C VAL A 341 9.87 -8.61 10.54
N ASP A 342 8.70 -9.25 10.56
CA ASP A 342 8.09 -9.74 11.80
C ASP A 342 8.98 -10.81 12.47
N THR A 343 9.54 -11.71 11.65
CA THR A 343 10.47 -12.74 12.13
C THR A 343 11.74 -12.09 12.69
N MET A 344 12.29 -11.07 12.01
CA MET A 344 13.47 -10.32 12.49
C MET A 344 13.18 -9.56 13.77
N SER A 345 11.97 -8.99 13.90
CA SER A 345 11.52 -8.35 15.14
C SER A 345 11.44 -9.36 16.29
N SER A 346 10.89 -10.56 16.01
CA SER A 346 10.86 -11.65 17.00
C SER A 346 12.26 -12.14 17.39
N ILE A 347 13.17 -12.22 16.43
CA ILE A 347 14.58 -12.57 16.69
C ILE A 347 15.28 -11.49 17.53
N ALA A 348 15.02 -10.21 17.23
CA ALA A 348 15.56 -9.10 18.01
C ALA A 348 15.06 -9.14 19.46
N GLU A 349 13.77 -9.42 19.66
CA GLU A 349 13.18 -9.55 20.99
C GLU A 349 13.75 -10.76 21.76
N GLN A 350 13.88 -11.90 21.08
CA GLN A 350 14.50 -13.09 21.70
C GLN A 350 15.99 -12.84 22.00
N SER A 351 16.69 -12.12 21.14
CA SER A 351 18.11 -11.75 21.38
C SER A 351 18.24 -10.80 22.57
N ALA A 352 17.32 -9.84 22.71
CA ALA A 352 17.26 -8.98 23.91
C ALA A 352 17.02 -9.80 25.18
N ARG A 353 16.08 -10.77 25.14
CA ARG A 353 15.87 -11.70 26.28
C ARG A 353 17.07 -12.55 26.60
N ILE A 354 17.80 -13.00 25.58
CA ILE A 354 19.07 -13.74 25.79
C ILE A 354 20.10 -12.83 26.45
N ALA A 355 20.22 -11.56 26.02
CA ALA A 355 21.10 -10.58 26.63
C ALA A 355 20.75 -10.32 28.12
N ASP A 356 19.45 -10.22 28.41
CA ASP A 356 18.96 -10.07 29.78
C ASP A 356 19.29 -11.31 30.64
N ILE A 357 19.02 -12.51 30.10
CA ILE A 357 19.39 -13.77 30.77
C ILE A 357 20.91 -13.85 30.98
N THR A 358 21.69 -13.45 30.00
CA THR A 358 23.17 -13.44 30.10
C THR A 358 23.63 -12.48 31.20
N SER A 359 22.98 -11.30 31.29
CA SER A 359 23.25 -10.33 32.36
C SER A 359 22.89 -10.90 33.75
N VAL A 360 21.77 -11.64 33.84
CA VAL A 360 21.38 -12.33 35.08
C VAL A 360 22.41 -13.42 35.41
N ILE A 361 22.84 -14.21 34.42
CA ILE A 361 23.88 -15.22 34.60
C ILE A 361 25.19 -14.58 35.06
N GLU A 362 25.61 -13.46 34.44
CA GLU A 362 26.79 -12.70 34.87
C GLU A 362 26.65 -12.20 36.31
N SER A 363 25.47 -11.70 36.69
CA SER A 363 25.21 -11.26 38.06
C SER A 363 25.27 -12.43 39.07
N ILE A 364 24.74 -13.60 38.70
CA ILE A 364 24.81 -14.83 39.48
C ILE A 364 26.26 -15.33 39.58
N ALA A 365 26.97 -15.32 38.45
CA ALA A 365 28.39 -15.70 38.43
C ALA A 365 29.25 -14.76 39.27
N PHE A 366 28.95 -13.46 39.24
CA PHE A 366 29.59 -12.47 40.13
C PHE A 366 29.27 -12.72 41.61
N GLN A 367 27.98 -13.02 41.92
CA GLN A 367 27.59 -13.38 43.32
C GLN A 367 28.20 -14.68 43.77
N THR A 368 28.42 -15.66 42.87
CA THR A 368 29.02 -16.96 43.20
C THR A 368 30.54 -16.87 43.36
N ASN A 369 31.19 -15.87 42.72
CA ASN A 369 32.63 -15.65 42.84
C ASN A 369 33.01 -14.82 44.08
N ILE A 370 32.06 -14.24 44.79
CA ILE A 370 32.27 -13.46 46.04
C ILE A 370 32.00 -14.34 47.28
N LEU A 371 31.42 -15.52 47.14
CA LEU A 371 31.29 -16.54 48.16
C LEU A 371 32.47 -17.54 48.09
#